data_392a0d154505300c622e6daa7c7c8dee
#
_entry.id   392a0d154505300c622e6daa7c7c8dee
#
_cell.length_a   1.000
_cell.length_b   1.000
_cell.length_c   1.000
_cell.angle_alpha   90.00
_cell.angle_beta   90.00
_cell.angle_gamma   90.00
#
_symmetry.space_group_name_H-M   'P 1'
#
loop_
_entity.id
_entity.type
_entity.pdbx_description
1 polymer ?
#
loop_
_entity_poly.entity_id
_entity_poly.type
_entity_poly.pdbx_seq_one_letter_code
_entity_poly.pdbx_strand_id
1 'polypeptide(L)'
;CKYLEKITNKFIPDKPTNVFFEGIDASRWYNVQGMRLKHPCVGLLQHSNWWGKTSEMLILKKVLEKMPDVNFYWAGDGPLRERVLSELDKYDNFHWLGNLQYPDKVREYLSEIDVYALITGMDLAPLTLKEAQLMKKPVVVTNVGGNQEMMIDGKTGFLVEKGNDTQLIEKLRLLFEDVDMAKKMGKEGRKFIERTFNWKLVTKNFIEMIKPYLK
;
A
#
# COMPACT_ATOMS: atom_id res chain seq x y z
N CYS A 1 -1.11 11.40 10.33
CA CYS A 1 -0.49 11.96 9.11
C CYS A 1 -0.84 13.44 8.95
N LYS A 2 -0.04 14.17 8.23
CA LYS A 2 -0.25 15.62 7.96
C LYS A 2 -1.57 15.90 7.24
N TYR A 3 -1.99 14.97 6.39
CA TYR A 3 -3.31 15.06 5.74
C TYR A 3 -4.43 15.16 6.78
N LEU A 4 -4.43 14.29 7.80
CA LEU A 4 -5.44 14.32 8.86
C LEU A 4 -5.31 15.57 9.75
N GLU A 5 -4.10 15.99 10.07
CA GLU A 5 -3.83 17.23 10.80
C GLU A 5 -4.46 18.44 10.07
N LYS A 6 -4.24 18.56 8.75
CA LYS A 6 -4.83 19.62 7.93
C LYS A 6 -6.36 19.63 8.00
N ILE A 7 -7.00 18.46 7.99
CA ILE A 7 -8.45 18.35 8.14
C ILE A 7 -8.86 18.75 9.56
N THR A 8 -8.19 18.24 10.58
CA THR A 8 -8.49 18.56 11.99
C THR A 8 -8.42 20.07 12.23
N ASN A 9 -7.36 20.72 11.77
CA ASN A 9 -7.18 22.16 11.94
C ASN A 9 -8.24 23.00 11.20
N LYS A 10 -8.84 22.46 10.13
CA LYS A 10 -9.96 23.10 9.46
C LYS A 10 -11.24 23.12 10.31
N PHE A 11 -11.48 22.07 11.07
CA PHE A 11 -12.68 21.92 11.92
C PHE A 11 -12.48 22.41 13.35
N ILE A 12 -11.25 22.39 13.85
CA ILE A 12 -10.90 22.77 15.23
C ILE A 12 -9.62 23.63 15.20
N PRO A 13 -9.67 24.87 14.66
CA PRO A 13 -8.48 25.68 14.39
C PRO A 13 -7.73 26.12 15.66
N ASP A 14 -8.44 26.26 16.78
CA ASP A 14 -7.88 26.79 18.04
C ASP A 14 -7.20 25.71 18.92
N LYS A 15 -7.24 24.46 18.49
CA LYS A 15 -6.58 23.36 19.24
C LYS A 15 -5.22 23.03 18.64
N PRO A 16 -4.17 22.98 19.46
CA PRO A 16 -2.85 22.51 18.99
C PRO A 16 -2.95 21.07 18.52
N THR A 17 -2.44 20.79 17.33
CA THR A 17 -2.37 19.44 16.76
C THR A 17 -0.92 19.07 16.48
N ASN A 18 -0.62 17.79 16.57
CA ASN A 18 0.68 17.23 16.22
C ASN A 18 0.50 15.93 15.46
N VAL A 19 1.44 15.65 14.55
CA VAL A 19 1.44 14.43 13.75
C VAL A 19 2.34 13.38 14.42
N PHE A 20 1.73 12.25 14.70
CA PHE A 20 2.41 11.05 15.15
C PHE A 20 2.13 9.90 14.18
N PHE A 21 3.19 9.22 13.74
CA PHE A 21 3.08 8.05 12.87
C PHE A 21 3.27 6.78 13.69
N GLU A 22 2.54 5.73 13.31
CA GLU A 22 2.78 4.40 13.86
C GLU A 22 4.12 3.85 13.35
N GLY A 23 4.90 3.31 14.28
CA GLY A 23 6.14 2.61 13.97
C GLY A 23 5.90 1.22 13.41
N ILE A 24 6.93 0.67 12.75
CA ILE A 24 6.93 -0.72 12.29
C ILE A 24 8.26 -1.38 12.64
N ASP A 25 8.20 -2.66 13.02
CA ASP A 25 9.40 -3.46 13.29
C ASP A 25 9.89 -4.10 11.99
N ALA A 26 10.93 -3.48 11.40
CA ALA A 26 11.51 -3.94 10.15
C ALA A 26 12.16 -5.33 10.23
N SER A 27 12.56 -5.79 11.43
CA SER A 27 13.18 -7.11 11.63
C SER A 27 12.20 -8.27 11.36
N ARG A 28 10.90 -8.01 11.45
CA ARG A 28 9.85 -8.99 11.18
C ARG A 28 9.57 -9.18 9.68
N TRP A 29 10.13 -8.32 8.81
CA TRP A 29 9.86 -8.32 7.37
C TRP A 29 11.11 -8.70 6.58
N TYR A 30 11.20 -9.98 6.25
CA TYR A 30 12.29 -10.60 5.50
C TYR A 30 11.74 -11.63 4.52
N ASN A 31 12.45 -11.87 3.44
CA ASN A 31 12.04 -12.85 2.44
C ASN A 31 11.97 -14.26 3.02
N VAL A 32 10.89 -14.93 2.72
CA VAL A 32 10.64 -16.34 3.00
C VAL A 32 10.31 -17.07 1.69
N GLN A 33 10.09 -18.37 1.73
CA GLN A 33 9.52 -19.08 0.59
C GLN A 33 8.15 -18.48 0.26
N GLY A 34 7.99 -18.01 -0.98
CA GLY A 34 6.75 -17.39 -1.45
C GLY A 34 5.61 -18.39 -1.67
N MET A 35 4.43 -17.85 -1.88
CA MET A 35 3.27 -18.60 -2.36
C MET A 35 3.48 -19.02 -3.82
N ARG A 36 2.76 -20.05 -4.28
CA ARG A 36 2.78 -20.41 -5.71
C ARG A 36 1.78 -19.53 -6.47
N LEU A 37 2.25 -18.43 -7.01
CA LEU A 37 1.46 -17.51 -7.84
C LEU A 37 1.92 -17.60 -9.31
N LYS A 38 1.05 -17.21 -10.24
CA LYS A 38 1.43 -17.06 -11.66
C LYS A 38 2.02 -15.66 -11.88
N HIS A 39 3.11 -15.59 -12.60
CA HIS A 39 3.84 -14.36 -12.95
C HIS A 39 3.69 -13.98 -14.42
N PRO A 40 3.83 -12.69 -14.78
CA PRO A 40 4.04 -11.57 -13.87
C PRO A 40 2.79 -11.29 -13.03
N CYS A 41 2.97 -10.74 -11.80
CA CYS A 41 1.84 -10.50 -10.93
C CYS A 41 1.90 -9.23 -10.09
N VAL A 42 0.72 -8.68 -9.83
CA VAL A 42 0.46 -7.55 -8.95
C VAL A 42 -0.27 -8.04 -7.71
N GLY A 43 0.22 -7.69 -6.54
CA GLY A 43 -0.43 -7.98 -5.27
C GLY A 43 -1.20 -6.79 -4.71
N LEU A 44 -2.45 -7.05 -4.29
CA LEU A 44 -3.30 -6.11 -3.56
C LEU A 44 -3.53 -6.68 -2.15
N LEU A 45 -3.19 -5.92 -1.12
CA LEU A 45 -3.36 -6.34 0.27
C LEU A 45 -4.16 -5.28 1.02
N GLN A 46 -5.49 -5.42 1.02
CA GLN A 46 -6.40 -4.45 1.62
C GLN A 46 -7.77 -5.05 1.94
N HIS A 47 -8.38 -4.57 3.03
CA HIS A 47 -9.75 -4.94 3.40
C HIS A 47 -10.80 -4.10 2.67
N SER A 48 -11.99 -4.69 2.48
CA SER A 48 -13.17 -4.09 1.83
C SER A 48 -14.24 -3.68 2.86
N ASN A 49 -13.84 -2.87 3.87
CA ASN A 49 -14.71 -2.53 5.01
C ASN A 49 -15.57 -1.29 4.78
N TRP A 50 -15.16 -0.38 3.89
CA TRP A 50 -15.81 0.88 3.65
C TRP A 50 -15.82 1.24 2.17
N TRP A 51 -17.00 1.60 1.64
CA TRP A 51 -17.18 1.82 0.21
C TRP A 51 -16.32 2.94 -0.36
N GLY A 52 -16.19 4.05 0.37
CA GLY A 52 -15.33 5.17 -0.06
C GLY A 52 -13.85 4.80 -0.27
N LYS A 53 -13.38 3.75 0.42
CA LYS A 53 -12.07 3.14 0.23
C LYS A 53 -12.08 2.10 -0.89
N THR A 54 -13.04 1.18 -0.83
CA THR A 54 -13.09 -0.06 -1.63
C THR A 54 -13.49 0.20 -3.09
N SER A 55 -14.35 1.18 -3.34
CA SER A 55 -14.87 1.48 -4.69
C SER A 55 -13.77 1.78 -5.72
N GLU A 56 -12.63 2.28 -5.27
CA GLU A 56 -11.49 2.54 -6.15
C GLU A 56 -10.92 1.28 -6.80
N MET A 57 -11.07 0.11 -6.15
CA MET A 57 -10.67 -1.17 -6.76
C MET A 57 -11.38 -1.46 -8.08
N LEU A 58 -12.54 -0.87 -8.33
CA LEU A 58 -13.29 -1.10 -9.55
C LEU A 58 -12.62 -0.52 -10.81
N ILE A 59 -11.64 0.36 -10.67
CA ILE A 59 -10.81 0.79 -11.82
C ILE A 59 -10.03 -0.38 -12.41
N LEU A 60 -9.79 -1.43 -11.61
CA LEU A 60 -9.10 -2.64 -12.06
C LEU A 60 -9.82 -3.32 -13.23
N LYS A 61 -11.11 -3.13 -13.45
CA LYS A 61 -11.82 -3.69 -14.63
C LYS A 61 -11.08 -3.37 -15.91
N LYS A 62 -10.79 -2.10 -16.15
CA LYS A 62 -10.06 -1.66 -17.34
C LYS A 62 -8.59 -2.09 -17.32
N VAL A 63 -7.98 -2.16 -16.14
CA VAL A 63 -6.60 -2.61 -15.99
C VAL A 63 -6.48 -4.08 -16.38
N LEU A 64 -7.38 -4.94 -15.88
CA LEU A 64 -7.43 -6.37 -16.19
C LEU A 64 -7.64 -6.62 -17.68
N GLU A 65 -8.54 -5.86 -18.33
CA GLU A 65 -8.76 -5.92 -19.78
C GLU A 65 -7.54 -5.51 -20.61
N LYS A 66 -6.78 -4.51 -20.14
CA LYS A 66 -5.62 -3.96 -20.86
C LYS A 66 -4.30 -4.67 -20.53
N MET A 67 -4.28 -5.48 -19.47
CA MET A 67 -3.11 -6.24 -19.01
C MET A 67 -3.47 -7.73 -18.82
N PRO A 68 -3.97 -8.44 -19.87
CA PRO A 68 -4.39 -9.84 -19.77
C PRO A 68 -3.22 -10.79 -19.51
N ASP A 69 -2.00 -10.33 -19.74
CA ASP A 69 -0.72 -11.00 -19.50
C ASP A 69 -0.22 -10.89 -18.05
N VAL A 70 -0.87 -10.08 -17.21
CA VAL A 70 -0.49 -9.87 -15.80
C VAL A 70 -1.57 -10.39 -14.86
N ASN A 71 -1.19 -11.15 -13.85
CA ASN A 71 -2.10 -11.68 -12.83
C ASN A 71 -2.24 -10.71 -11.67
N PHE A 72 -3.45 -10.52 -11.17
CA PHE A 72 -3.76 -9.65 -10.03
C PHE A 72 -4.30 -10.48 -8.87
N TYR A 73 -3.60 -10.47 -7.76
CA TYR A 73 -3.97 -11.23 -6.57
C TYR A 73 -4.46 -10.30 -5.46
N TRP A 74 -5.71 -10.44 -5.07
CA TRP A 74 -6.27 -9.68 -3.94
C TRP A 74 -6.28 -10.54 -2.68
N ALA A 75 -5.48 -10.14 -1.69
CA ALA A 75 -5.51 -10.66 -0.32
C ALA A 75 -6.24 -9.66 0.57
N GLY A 76 -7.32 -10.11 1.18
CA GLY A 76 -8.18 -9.32 2.04
C GLY A 76 -9.63 -9.79 1.98
N ASP A 77 -10.44 -9.27 2.89
CA ASP A 77 -11.85 -9.59 3.02
C ASP A 77 -12.62 -8.39 3.58
N GLY A 78 -13.89 -8.54 3.82
CA GLY A 78 -14.73 -7.53 4.45
C GLY A 78 -16.18 -7.55 3.93
N PRO A 79 -17.07 -6.77 4.54
CA PRO A 79 -18.50 -6.79 4.20
C PRO A 79 -18.81 -6.36 2.76
N LEU A 80 -17.87 -5.70 2.09
CA LEU A 80 -18.03 -5.28 0.69
C LEU A 80 -17.33 -6.21 -0.31
N ARG A 81 -16.82 -7.37 0.14
CA ARG A 81 -16.13 -8.35 -0.71
C ARG A 81 -16.97 -8.74 -1.93
N GLU A 82 -18.20 -9.18 -1.71
CA GLU A 82 -19.09 -9.64 -2.78
C GLU A 82 -19.32 -8.57 -3.85
N ARG A 83 -19.34 -7.30 -3.43
CA ARG A 83 -19.50 -6.16 -4.31
C ARG A 83 -18.28 -5.92 -5.21
N VAL A 84 -17.10 -6.31 -4.76
CA VAL A 84 -15.87 -6.29 -5.55
C VAL A 84 -15.81 -7.51 -6.46
N LEU A 85 -16.06 -8.70 -5.91
CA LEU A 85 -15.98 -9.96 -6.66
C LEU A 85 -17.01 -10.01 -7.78
N SER A 86 -18.25 -9.54 -7.59
CA SER A 86 -19.26 -9.48 -8.66
C SER A 86 -18.81 -8.71 -9.91
N GLU A 87 -17.82 -7.83 -9.76
CA GLU A 87 -17.28 -7.01 -10.84
C GLU A 87 -15.95 -7.50 -11.39
N LEU A 88 -15.11 -8.12 -10.55
CA LEU A 88 -13.73 -8.46 -10.91
C LEU A 88 -13.49 -9.96 -11.12
N ASP A 89 -14.25 -10.85 -10.48
CA ASP A 89 -14.03 -12.31 -10.52
C ASP A 89 -14.28 -12.95 -11.90
N LYS A 90 -14.92 -12.21 -12.80
CA LYS A 90 -15.13 -12.63 -14.19
C LYS A 90 -13.89 -12.53 -15.09
N TYR A 91 -12.81 -11.92 -14.62
CA TYR A 91 -11.55 -11.80 -15.35
C TYR A 91 -10.60 -12.92 -14.96
N ASP A 92 -10.13 -13.71 -15.91
CA ASP A 92 -9.26 -14.88 -15.70
C ASP A 92 -7.93 -14.55 -15.01
N ASN A 93 -7.50 -13.30 -15.11
CA ASN A 93 -6.27 -12.80 -14.51
C ASN A 93 -6.48 -12.07 -13.17
N PHE A 94 -7.69 -12.13 -12.59
CA PHE A 94 -7.96 -11.65 -11.24
C PHE A 94 -8.19 -12.83 -10.29
N HIS A 95 -7.53 -12.82 -9.14
CA HIS A 95 -7.57 -13.93 -8.17
C HIS A 95 -7.80 -13.40 -6.76
N TRP A 96 -8.86 -13.82 -6.10
CA TRP A 96 -9.09 -13.52 -4.70
C TRP A 96 -8.52 -14.62 -3.82
N LEU A 97 -7.69 -14.24 -2.82
CA LEU A 97 -7.03 -15.16 -1.90
C LEU A 97 -7.66 -15.24 -0.51
N GLY A 98 -8.68 -14.40 -0.25
CA GLY A 98 -9.24 -14.27 1.09
C GLY A 98 -8.31 -13.58 2.08
N ASN A 99 -8.62 -13.72 3.38
CA ASN A 99 -7.75 -13.23 4.43
C ASN A 99 -6.51 -14.10 4.60
N LEU A 100 -5.36 -13.47 4.67
CA LEU A 100 -4.10 -14.13 4.98
C LEU A 100 -3.81 -14.06 6.49
N GLN A 101 -3.36 -15.19 7.06
CA GLN A 101 -2.93 -15.24 8.46
C GLN A 101 -1.71 -14.34 8.66
N TYR A 102 -1.86 -13.35 9.53
CA TYR A 102 -0.81 -12.40 9.85
C TYR A 102 0.13 -12.94 10.94
N PRO A 103 1.43 -12.73 10.86
CA PRO A 103 2.16 -12.08 9.76
C PRO A 103 2.69 -13.07 8.71
N ASP A 104 2.65 -14.38 8.97
CA ASP A 104 3.41 -15.38 8.22
C ASP A 104 2.93 -15.53 6.77
N LYS A 105 1.63 -15.69 6.57
CA LYS A 105 1.06 -15.79 5.22
C LYS A 105 1.14 -14.46 4.44
N VAL A 106 1.11 -13.33 5.14
CA VAL A 106 1.36 -12.02 4.52
C VAL A 106 2.81 -11.92 4.04
N ARG A 107 3.78 -12.43 4.79
CA ARG A 107 5.19 -12.47 4.34
C ARG A 107 5.38 -13.40 3.15
N GLU A 108 4.79 -14.60 3.16
CA GLU A 108 4.83 -15.53 2.02
C GLU A 108 4.26 -14.84 0.76
N TYR A 109 3.12 -14.18 0.89
CA TYR A 109 2.47 -13.44 -0.18
C TYR A 109 3.35 -12.30 -0.70
N LEU A 110 3.81 -11.43 0.20
CA LEU A 110 4.68 -10.31 -0.16
C LEU A 110 6.06 -10.76 -0.65
N SER A 111 6.54 -11.95 -0.29
CA SER A 111 7.77 -12.52 -0.87
C SER A 111 7.58 -12.85 -2.34
N GLU A 112 6.40 -13.34 -2.72
CA GLU A 112 6.12 -13.85 -4.06
C GLU A 112 5.78 -12.75 -5.07
N ILE A 113 4.86 -11.84 -4.76
CA ILE A 113 4.40 -10.84 -5.73
C ILE A 113 5.55 -10.02 -6.34
N ASP A 114 5.40 -9.58 -7.60
CA ASP A 114 6.40 -8.75 -8.29
C ASP A 114 6.23 -7.27 -7.96
N VAL A 115 5.00 -6.77 -7.97
CA VAL A 115 4.63 -5.38 -7.68
C VAL A 115 3.52 -5.36 -6.64
N TYR A 116 3.62 -4.46 -5.66
CA TYR A 116 2.52 -4.19 -4.74
C TYR A 116 1.70 -3.01 -5.24
N ALA A 117 0.37 -3.16 -5.29
CA ALA A 117 -0.53 -2.05 -5.61
C ALA A 117 -1.51 -1.78 -4.46
N LEU A 118 -1.61 -0.53 -4.04
CA LEU A 118 -2.64 -0.06 -3.11
C LEU A 118 -3.63 0.82 -3.85
N ILE A 119 -4.72 0.22 -4.29
CA ILE A 119 -5.77 0.88 -5.07
C ILE A 119 -6.94 1.19 -4.16
N THR A 120 -6.94 2.39 -3.61
CA THR A 120 -7.87 2.81 -2.56
C THR A 120 -8.41 4.22 -2.78
N GLY A 121 -9.69 4.43 -2.46
CA GLY A 121 -10.31 5.75 -2.55
C GLY A 121 -9.98 6.69 -1.38
N MET A 122 -9.44 6.15 -0.27
CA MET A 122 -8.99 6.87 0.91
C MET A 122 -8.10 5.98 1.76
N ASP A 123 -6.98 6.51 2.23
CA ASP A 123 -6.19 5.91 3.31
C ASP A 123 -5.41 6.99 4.07
N LEU A 124 -4.97 6.70 5.29
CA LEU A 124 -4.27 7.68 6.12
C LEU A 124 -2.79 7.33 6.33
N ALA A 125 -2.51 6.10 6.70
CA ALA A 125 -1.15 5.61 6.95
C ALA A 125 -1.13 4.06 6.83
N PRO A 126 -1.33 3.50 5.62
CA PRO A 126 -1.53 2.06 5.45
C PRO A 126 -0.31 1.26 5.87
N LEU A 127 -0.51 0.35 6.83
CA LEU A 127 0.55 -0.57 7.29
C LEU A 127 1.00 -1.49 6.16
N THR A 128 0.08 -1.98 5.36
CA THR A 128 0.39 -2.90 4.25
C THR A 128 1.33 -2.28 3.22
N LEU A 129 1.28 -0.96 3.01
CA LEU A 129 2.23 -0.24 2.17
C LEU A 129 3.64 -0.21 2.78
N LYS A 130 3.75 -0.03 4.12
CA LYS A 130 5.04 -0.11 4.81
C LYS A 130 5.61 -1.53 4.75
N GLU A 131 4.76 -2.53 4.96
CA GLU A 131 5.11 -3.96 4.89
C GLU A 131 5.65 -4.35 3.51
N ALA A 132 4.95 -3.97 2.44
CA ALA A 132 5.38 -4.20 1.07
C ALA A 132 6.75 -3.55 0.77
N GLN A 133 6.96 -2.30 1.20
CA GLN A 133 8.24 -1.62 1.04
C GLN A 133 9.36 -2.29 1.87
N LEU A 134 9.08 -2.77 3.10
CA LEU A 134 10.04 -3.55 3.89
C LEU A 134 10.39 -4.87 3.22
N MET A 135 9.47 -5.48 2.48
CA MET A 135 9.72 -6.67 1.64
C MET A 135 10.39 -6.31 0.29
N LYS A 136 10.84 -5.05 0.12
CA LYS A 136 11.51 -4.52 -1.07
C LYS A 136 10.68 -4.64 -2.34
N LYS A 137 9.35 -4.58 -2.23
CA LYS A 137 8.49 -4.56 -3.42
C LYS A 137 8.42 -3.13 -3.96
N PRO A 138 8.53 -2.93 -5.28
CA PRO A 138 8.14 -1.68 -5.90
C PRO A 138 6.64 -1.49 -5.69
N VAL A 139 6.20 -0.25 -5.44
CA VAL A 139 4.81 0.02 -5.09
C VAL A 139 4.16 0.99 -6.06
N VAL A 140 2.87 0.75 -6.38
CA VAL A 140 2.00 1.70 -7.10
C VAL A 140 0.80 2.00 -6.21
N VAL A 141 0.58 3.27 -5.91
CA VAL A 141 -0.34 3.67 -4.85
C VAL A 141 -1.23 4.82 -5.30
N THR A 142 -2.53 4.73 -5.04
CA THR A 142 -3.46 5.84 -5.31
C THR A 142 -3.08 7.06 -4.47
N ASN A 143 -2.95 8.22 -5.11
CA ASN A 143 -2.61 9.51 -4.48
C ASN A 143 -3.80 10.09 -3.73
N VAL A 144 -4.10 9.51 -2.56
CA VAL A 144 -5.20 9.93 -1.69
C VAL A 144 -4.78 9.97 -0.23
N GLY A 145 -5.38 10.86 0.53
CA GLY A 145 -5.20 10.94 1.98
C GLY A 145 -3.73 11.13 2.38
N GLY A 146 -3.24 10.24 3.23
CA GLY A 146 -1.86 10.23 3.72
C GLY A 146 -0.90 9.32 2.95
N ASN A 147 -1.32 8.69 1.86
CA ASN A 147 -0.49 7.74 1.11
C ASN A 147 0.84 8.35 0.63
N GLN A 148 0.80 9.61 0.15
CA GLN A 148 1.99 10.36 -0.26
C GLN A 148 3.03 10.58 0.86
N GLU A 149 2.62 10.44 2.13
CA GLU A 149 3.52 10.58 3.27
C GLU A 149 4.26 9.24 3.59
N MET A 150 3.78 8.14 3.01
CA MET A 150 4.27 6.78 3.24
C MET A 150 5.27 6.30 2.18
N MET A 151 5.56 7.13 1.17
CA MET A 151 6.47 6.78 0.08
C MET A 151 7.11 8.04 -0.53
N ILE A 152 8.07 7.87 -1.44
CA ILE A 152 8.65 8.93 -2.24
C ILE A 152 8.37 8.62 -3.70
N ASP A 153 7.49 9.43 -4.33
CA ASP A 153 7.11 9.26 -5.73
C ASP A 153 8.31 9.28 -6.68
N GLY A 154 8.32 8.37 -7.65
CA GLY A 154 9.41 8.17 -8.60
C GLY A 154 10.69 7.56 -8.00
N LYS A 155 10.76 7.37 -6.68
CA LYS A 155 11.96 6.83 -6.01
C LYS A 155 11.71 5.49 -5.31
N THR A 156 10.63 5.37 -4.55
CA THR A 156 10.27 4.14 -3.83
C THR A 156 9.10 3.40 -4.47
N GLY A 157 8.51 3.97 -5.49
CA GLY A 157 7.35 3.53 -6.24
C GLY A 157 6.70 4.70 -6.97
N PHE A 158 5.47 4.52 -7.39
CA PHE A 158 4.70 5.55 -8.11
C PHE A 158 3.39 5.87 -7.42
N LEU A 159 3.05 7.17 -7.37
CA LEU A 159 1.70 7.65 -7.08
C LEU A 159 0.90 7.73 -8.38
N VAL A 160 -0.36 7.33 -8.32
CA VAL A 160 -1.32 7.44 -9.43
C VAL A 160 -2.56 8.18 -8.97
N GLU A 161 -3.11 9.01 -9.82
CA GLU A 161 -4.31 9.77 -9.47
C GLU A 161 -5.52 8.84 -9.34
N LYS A 162 -6.37 9.16 -8.36
CA LYS A 162 -7.62 8.42 -8.12
C LYS A 162 -8.47 8.38 -9.40
N GLY A 163 -8.98 7.19 -9.75
CA GLY A 163 -9.79 6.95 -10.94
C GLY A 163 -9.01 6.92 -12.27
N ASN A 164 -7.67 7.06 -12.23
CA ASN A 164 -6.85 7.11 -13.44
C ASN A 164 -6.28 5.72 -13.79
N ASP A 165 -7.11 4.90 -14.44
CA ASP A 165 -6.72 3.56 -14.91
C ASP A 165 -5.54 3.59 -15.91
N THR A 166 -5.49 4.59 -16.77
CA THR A 166 -4.42 4.75 -17.78
C THR A 166 -3.07 4.97 -17.11
N GLN A 167 -3.00 5.87 -16.12
CA GLN A 167 -1.77 6.09 -15.36
C GLN A 167 -1.36 4.84 -14.57
N LEU A 168 -2.34 4.11 -14.00
CA LEU A 168 -2.06 2.87 -13.28
C LEU A 168 -1.45 1.83 -14.22
N ILE A 169 -2.01 1.61 -15.40
CA ILE A 169 -1.48 0.70 -16.42
C ILE A 169 -0.06 1.11 -16.84
N GLU A 170 0.15 2.39 -17.12
CA GLU A 170 1.47 2.92 -17.51
C GLU A 170 2.53 2.62 -16.45
N LYS A 171 2.24 2.89 -15.17
CA LYS A 171 3.22 2.67 -14.09
C LYS A 171 3.45 1.19 -13.80
N LEU A 172 2.42 0.35 -13.91
CA LEU A 172 2.60 -1.10 -13.77
C LEU A 172 3.46 -1.67 -14.91
N ARG A 173 3.18 -1.31 -16.17
CA ARG A 173 3.98 -1.76 -17.32
C ARG A 173 5.44 -1.32 -17.18
N LEU A 174 5.69 -0.07 -16.82
CA LEU A 174 7.04 0.44 -16.61
C LEU A 174 7.83 -0.39 -15.58
N LEU A 175 7.18 -0.84 -14.49
CA LEU A 175 7.82 -1.68 -13.47
C LEU A 175 8.09 -3.11 -13.97
N PHE A 176 7.29 -3.64 -14.87
CA PHE A 176 7.53 -4.95 -15.47
C PHE A 176 8.57 -4.91 -16.59
N GLU A 177 8.63 -3.81 -17.35
CA GLU A 177 9.58 -3.62 -18.45
C GLU A 177 11.00 -3.28 -17.94
N ASP A 178 11.11 -2.48 -16.87
CA ASP A 178 12.40 -2.12 -16.26
C ASP A 178 12.56 -2.77 -14.87
N VAL A 179 12.95 -4.04 -14.90
CA VAL A 179 13.16 -4.86 -13.70
C VAL A 179 14.25 -4.29 -12.78
N ASP A 180 15.28 -3.65 -13.32
CA ASP A 180 16.36 -3.08 -12.54
C ASP A 180 15.90 -1.82 -11.80
N MET A 181 15.11 -0.97 -12.46
CA MET A 181 14.46 0.16 -11.81
C MET A 181 13.51 -0.32 -10.72
N ALA A 182 12.66 -1.31 -10.98
CA ALA A 182 11.73 -1.88 -10.02
C ALA A 182 12.45 -2.42 -8.77
N LYS A 183 13.53 -3.18 -8.95
CA LYS A 183 14.39 -3.66 -7.85
C LYS A 183 15.04 -2.53 -7.06
N LYS A 184 15.50 -1.48 -7.74
CA LYS A 184 16.07 -0.28 -7.11
C LYS A 184 15.03 0.44 -6.27
N MET A 185 13.83 0.65 -6.81
CA MET A 185 12.71 1.26 -6.09
C MET A 185 12.34 0.46 -4.83
N GLY A 186 12.24 -0.86 -4.92
CA GLY A 186 11.97 -1.71 -3.76
C GLY A 186 13.04 -1.59 -2.67
N LYS A 187 14.34 -1.54 -3.05
CA LYS A 187 15.45 -1.33 -2.10
C LYS A 187 15.37 0.05 -1.42
N GLU A 188 15.07 1.09 -2.18
CA GLU A 188 14.91 2.45 -1.64
C GLU A 188 13.66 2.55 -0.74
N GLY A 189 12.57 1.86 -1.09
CA GLY A 189 11.37 1.76 -0.26
C GLY A 189 11.69 1.20 1.13
N ARG A 190 12.41 0.07 1.20
CA ARG A 190 12.85 -0.50 2.47
C ARG A 190 13.67 0.49 3.30
N LYS A 191 14.69 1.12 2.69
CA LYS A 191 15.52 2.12 3.38
C LYS A 191 14.69 3.30 3.91
N PHE A 192 13.71 3.75 3.13
CA PHE A 192 12.83 4.84 3.52
C PHE A 192 12.01 4.48 4.76
N ILE A 193 11.37 3.30 4.78
CA ILE A 193 10.57 2.85 5.93
C ILE A 193 11.44 2.64 7.17
N GLU A 194 12.60 1.97 7.03
CA GLU A 194 13.53 1.74 8.15
C GLU A 194 14.03 3.04 8.79
N ARG A 195 14.23 4.10 7.98
CA ARG A 195 14.70 5.40 8.48
C ARG A 195 13.59 6.25 9.08
N THR A 196 12.36 6.14 8.56
CA THR A 196 11.29 7.09 8.85
C THR A 196 10.31 6.56 9.90
N PHE A 197 10.04 5.25 9.89
CA PHE A 197 8.96 4.65 10.68
C PHE A 197 9.42 3.57 11.67
N ASN A 198 10.71 3.49 12.00
CA ASN A 198 11.16 2.56 13.04
C ASN A 198 10.69 3.00 14.44
N TRP A 199 10.35 2.04 15.28
CA TRP A 199 9.80 2.31 16.61
C TRP A 199 10.69 3.20 17.47
N LYS A 200 12.03 3.05 17.41
CA LYS A 200 12.95 3.87 18.21
C LYS A 200 12.82 5.36 17.88
N LEU A 201 12.77 5.71 16.59
CA LEU A 201 12.60 7.09 16.14
C LEU A 201 11.22 7.62 16.46
N VAL A 202 10.19 6.82 16.16
CA VAL A 202 8.79 7.21 16.36
C VAL A 202 8.51 7.45 17.84
N THR A 203 8.97 6.58 18.74
CA THR A 203 8.82 6.74 20.19
C THR A 203 9.59 7.96 20.70
N LYS A 204 10.81 8.18 20.21
CA LYS A 204 11.58 9.39 20.57
C LYS A 204 10.81 10.65 20.19
N ASN A 205 10.32 10.73 18.96
CA ASN A 205 9.56 11.88 18.47
C ASN A 205 8.26 12.08 19.29
N PHE A 206 7.59 10.99 19.66
CA PHE A 206 6.39 11.04 20.49
C PHE A 206 6.70 11.62 21.88
N ILE A 207 7.76 11.14 22.54
CA ILE A 207 8.17 11.62 23.85
C ILE A 207 8.49 13.12 23.81
N GLU A 208 9.26 13.56 22.81
CA GLU A 208 9.57 14.99 22.65
C GLU A 208 8.30 15.84 22.41
N MET A 209 7.35 15.31 21.64
CA MET A 209 6.08 15.96 21.36
C MET A 209 5.21 16.16 22.60
N ILE A 210 5.14 15.15 23.49
CA ILE A 210 4.30 15.22 24.71
C ILE A 210 4.98 15.89 25.89
N LYS A 211 6.33 16.00 25.87
CA LYS A 211 7.13 16.55 26.98
C LYS A 211 6.64 17.90 27.53
N PRO A 212 6.21 18.88 26.70
CA PRO A 212 5.65 20.13 27.22
C PRO A 212 4.37 20.00 28.04
N TYR A 213 3.66 18.87 27.89
CA TYR A 213 2.38 18.59 28.57
C TYR A 213 2.52 17.65 29.79
N LEU A 214 3.73 17.14 30.03
CA LEU A 214 4.03 16.34 31.23
C LEU A 214 4.44 17.31 32.35
N LYS A 215 3.61 17.38 33.36
CA LYS A 215 3.89 18.15 34.60
C LYS A 215 4.68 17.32 35.57
#